data_30f096ff2c9cb732fd994683dcb68825
#
_entry.id   30f096ff2c9cb732fd994683dcb68825
#
_cell.length_a   1.000
_cell.length_b   1.000
_cell.length_c   1.000
_cell.angle_alpha   90.00
_cell.angle_beta   90.00
_cell.angle_gamma   90.00
#
_symmetry.space_group_name_H-M   'P 1'
#
loop_
_entity.id
_entity.type
_entity.pdbx_description
1 polymer ?
#
loop_
_entity_poly.entity_id
_entity_poly.type
_entity_poly.pdbx_seq_one_letter_code
_entity_poly.pdbx_strand_id
1 'polypeptide(L)'
;MSGTVESIGSHEVRLFQPEFSGESISFEQKGEWLNELLEYGIHIIPCGSPHDTVPQYFRKRHPFDDEPQLKAKWAKTPRVNWSHYQRTQPSDMEVRAWHHEFPAANWAAITGINFAVVDADSDEAMAWISEGNITRSPLTQRTPRGGAHYFYSIAQAEVRTGAGKNKIDTRGVGGYVMVAPSIGYTMHC
;
A
#
# COMPACT_ATOMS: atom_id res chain seq x y z
N MET A 1 -23.91 -8.23 -27.56
CA MET A 1 -23.71 -6.79 -27.37
C MET A 1 -22.31 -6.62 -26.82
N SER A 2 -21.40 -6.18 -27.65
CA SER A 2 -19.99 -5.96 -27.32
C SER A 2 -19.86 -4.61 -26.64
N GLY A 3 -19.60 -4.62 -25.34
CA GLY A 3 -19.20 -3.43 -24.60
C GLY A 3 -17.74 -3.13 -24.89
N THR A 4 -17.48 -2.09 -25.60
CA THR A 4 -16.15 -1.49 -25.81
C THR A 4 -15.63 -1.00 -24.46
N VAL A 5 -14.48 -1.54 -24.05
CA VAL A 5 -13.68 -0.97 -22.96
C VAL A 5 -13.10 0.33 -23.52
N GLU A 6 -13.63 1.47 -23.06
CA GLU A 6 -12.99 2.76 -23.34
C GLU A 6 -11.61 2.79 -22.68
N SER A 7 -10.61 3.02 -23.49
CA SER A 7 -9.23 3.26 -23.05
C SER A 7 -9.21 4.51 -22.18
N ILE A 8 -8.79 4.36 -20.94
CA ILE A 8 -8.41 5.48 -20.08
C ILE A 8 -7.25 6.18 -20.79
N GLY A 9 -7.47 7.47 -21.07
CA GLY A 9 -6.59 8.29 -21.90
C GLY A 9 -5.15 8.34 -21.41
N SER A 10 -4.26 8.62 -22.33
CA SER A 10 -2.79 8.68 -22.27
C SER A 10 -2.17 9.70 -21.27
N HIS A 11 -2.83 10.04 -20.18
CA HIS A 11 -2.23 10.62 -18.99
C HIS A 11 -1.72 9.53 -18.02
N GLU A 12 -1.45 8.36 -18.60
CA GLU A 12 -0.92 7.22 -17.89
C GLU A 12 0.40 7.56 -17.20
N VAL A 13 0.30 7.53 -15.90
CA VAL A 13 1.25 6.85 -15.04
C VAL A 13 2.67 7.40 -15.04
N ARG A 14 2.84 8.70 -14.81
CA ARG A 14 4.08 9.23 -14.19
C ARG A 14 4.22 8.79 -12.72
N LEU A 15 3.14 8.29 -12.13
CA LEU A 15 3.03 7.83 -10.74
C LEU A 15 3.95 6.68 -10.35
N PHE A 16 4.47 5.95 -11.32
CA PHE A 16 5.14 4.69 -11.02
C PHE A 16 6.45 4.57 -11.78
N GLN A 17 7.33 5.56 -11.62
CA GLN A 17 8.69 5.39 -12.08
C GLN A 17 9.39 4.32 -11.24
N PRO A 18 10.03 3.31 -11.85
CA PRO A 18 10.58 2.15 -11.14
C PRO A 18 11.76 2.46 -10.21
N GLU A 19 12.14 3.70 -10.07
CA GLU A 19 13.33 4.14 -9.32
C GLU A 19 13.04 4.60 -7.88
N PHE A 20 11.77 4.61 -7.45
CA PHE A 20 11.43 5.03 -6.09
C PHE A 20 11.45 3.87 -5.11
N SER A 21 12.64 3.58 -4.56
CA SER A 21 12.72 2.91 -3.26
C SER A 21 12.67 3.97 -2.17
N GLY A 22 11.86 3.75 -1.12
CA GLY A 22 11.66 4.74 -0.05
C GLY A 22 12.91 5.16 0.74
N GLU A 23 14.08 4.61 0.40
CA GLU A 23 15.37 4.96 0.98
C GLU A 23 16.10 6.10 0.24
N SER A 24 15.66 6.46 -0.96
CA SER A 24 16.37 7.37 -1.86
C SER A 24 15.66 8.68 -2.20
N ILE A 25 14.45 8.92 -1.70
CA ILE A 25 13.70 10.15 -2.00
C ILE A 25 13.85 11.21 -0.92
N SER A 26 13.89 12.48 -1.32
CA SER A 26 13.90 13.61 -0.39
C SER A 26 12.55 13.78 0.32
N PHE A 27 12.55 14.57 1.39
CA PHE A 27 11.32 14.94 2.09
C PHE A 27 10.31 15.62 1.15
N GLU A 28 10.77 16.53 0.32
CA GLU A 28 9.96 17.27 -0.65
C GLU A 28 9.37 16.33 -1.72
N GLN A 29 10.20 15.48 -2.32
CA GLN A 29 9.75 14.48 -3.30
C GLN A 29 8.71 13.53 -2.73
N LYS A 30 8.88 13.13 -1.45
CA LYS A 30 7.89 12.32 -0.75
C LYS A 30 6.57 13.07 -0.60
N GLY A 31 6.61 14.37 -0.25
CA GLY A 31 5.43 15.21 -0.14
C GLY A 31 4.69 15.37 -1.47
N GLU A 32 5.41 15.59 -2.57
CA GLU A 32 4.85 15.65 -3.92
C GLU A 32 4.13 14.35 -4.29
N TRP A 33 4.79 13.21 -4.07
CA TRP A 33 4.20 11.90 -4.31
C TRP A 33 2.92 11.64 -3.50
N LEU A 34 2.89 12.02 -2.23
CA LEU A 34 1.70 11.87 -1.40
C LEU A 34 0.53 12.72 -1.91
N ASN A 35 0.82 13.93 -2.39
CA ASN A 35 -0.19 14.79 -3.03
C ASN A 35 -0.73 14.16 -4.32
N GLU A 36 0.14 13.61 -5.17
CA GLU A 36 -0.29 12.92 -6.38
C GLU A 36 -1.23 11.75 -6.06
N LEU A 37 -0.92 10.93 -5.05
CA LEU A 37 -1.82 9.85 -4.63
C LEU A 37 -3.20 10.37 -4.22
N LEU A 38 -3.27 11.51 -3.51
CA LEU A 38 -4.55 12.14 -3.15
C LEU A 38 -5.32 12.63 -4.38
N GLU A 39 -4.64 13.23 -5.38
CA GLU A 39 -5.27 13.69 -6.63
C GLU A 39 -5.89 12.54 -7.42
N TYR A 40 -5.31 11.33 -7.33
CA TYR A 40 -5.90 10.11 -7.91
C TYR A 40 -6.99 9.48 -7.03
N GLY A 41 -7.41 10.14 -5.96
CA GLY A 41 -8.43 9.62 -5.06
C GLY A 41 -7.97 8.46 -4.20
N ILE A 42 -6.67 8.27 -4.03
CA ILE A 42 -6.11 7.23 -3.14
C ILE A 42 -6.14 7.75 -1.71
N HIS A 43 -6.83 7.04 -0.83
CA HIS A 43 -6.88 7.36 0.58
C HIS A 43 -5.62 6.82 1.27
N ILE A 44 -4.72 7.70 1.67
CA ILE A 44 -3.44 7.36 2.28
C ILE A 44 -3.38 7.72 3.76
N ILE A 45 -2.65 6.93 4.52
CA ILE A 45 -2.45 7.11 5.96
C ILE A 45 -1.00 6.84 6.37
N PRO A 46 -0.46 7.56 7.36
CA PRO A 46 0.88 7.32 7.87
C PRO A 46 0.90 6.08 8.76
N CYS A 47 1.95 5.29 8.61
CA CYS A 47 2.27 4.13 9.45
C CYS A 47 3.59 4.35 10.18
N GLY A 48 3.94 3.46 11.10
CA GLY A 48 5.24 3.49 11.75
C GLY A 48 6.38 3.37 10.74
N SER A 49 7.61 3.62 11.21
CA SER A 49 8.83 3.41 10.45
C SER A 49 9.62 2.23 11.03
N PRO A 50 10.34 1.44 10.22
CA PRO A 50 11.26 0.43 10.74
C PRO A 50 12.43 1.06 11.53
N HIS A 51 12.68 2.36 11.35
CA HIS A 51 13.69 3.12 12.08
C HIS A 51 13.20 3.70 13.41
N ASP A 52 11.88 3.66 13.66
CA ASP A 52 11.32 4.17 14.92
C ASP A 52 11.77 3.32 16.12
N THR A 53 11.83 3.96 17.28
CA THR A 53 11.76 3.24 18.55
C THR A 53 10.34 2.74 18.75
N VAL A 54 10.16 1.42 18.77
CA VAL A 54 8.83 0.82 18.92
C VAL A 54 8.22 1.22 20.26
N PRO A 55 7.01 1.80 20.31
CA PRO A 55 6.41 2.28 21.55
C PRO A 55 6.14 1.16 22.55
N GLN A 56 6.25 1.48 23.84
CA GLN A 56 6.09 0.49 24.91
C GLN A 56 4.70 -0.15 24.93
N TYR A 57 3.64 0.60 24.60
CA TYR A 57 2.29 0.05 24.53
C TYR A 57 2.16 -1.01 23.41
N PHE A 58 2.88 -0.83 22.29
CA PHE A 58 2.90 -1.79 21.19
C PHE A 58 3.65 -3.05 21.61
N ARG A 59 4.81 -2.91 22.24
CA ARG A 59 5.58 -4.04 22.80
C ARG A 59 4.75 -4.87 23.78
N LYS A 60 3.97 -4.23 24.66
CA LYS A 60 3.08 -4.91 25.60
C LYS A 60 1.98 -5.73 24.91
N ARG A 61 1.54 -5.34 23.71
CA ARG A 61 0.56 -6.10 22.91
C ARG A 61 1.19 -7.26 22.14
N HIS A 62 2.49 -7.28 22.00
CA HIS A 62 3.28 -8.26 21.26
C HIS A 62 4.42 -8.83 22.13
N PRO A 63 4.12 -9.46 23.28
CA PRO A 63 5.12 -9.82 24.31
C PRO A 63 6.05 -10.96 23.88
N PHE A 64 5.72 -11.69 22.83
CA PHE A 64 6.51 -12.82 22.32
C PHE A 64 7.32 -12.49 21.05
N ASP A 65 7.18 -11.26 20.52
CA ASP A 65 7.93 -10.84 19.35
C ASP A 65 9.33 -10.35 19.74
N ASP A 66 10.33 -10.74 18.98
CA ASP A 66 11.66 -10.15 19.06
C ASP A 66 11.72 -8.74 18.46
N GLU A 67 12.85 -8.04 18.59
CA GLU A 67 12.98 -6.66 18.13
C GLU A 67 12.77 -6.51 16.60
N PRO A 68 13.31 -7.38 15.73
CA PRO A 68 13.03 -7.34 14.31
C PRO A 68 11.54 -7.53 13.96
N GLN A 69 10.87 -8.47 14.64
CA GLN A 69 9.43 -8.73 14.45
C GLN A 69 8.58 -7.54 14.89
N LEU A 70 8.91 -6.96 16.06
CA LEU A 70 8.24 -5.75 16.56
C LEU A 70 8.37 -4.58 15.58
N LYS A 71 9.57 -4.32 15.06
CA LYS A 71 9.82 -3.26 14.07
C LYS A 71 9.07 -3.50 12.76
N ALA A 72 9.07 -4.74 12.26
CA ALA A 72 8.37 -5.10 11.04
C ALA A 72 6.84 -4.92 11.16
N LYS A 73 6.26 -5.27 12.30
CA LYS A 73 4.83 -5.05 12.59
C LYS A 73 4.53 -3.57 12.80
N TRP A 74 5.38 -2.85 13.55
CA TRP A 74 5.24 -1.42 13.80
C TRP A 74 5.26 -0.63 12.50
N ALA A 75 6.17 -0.93 11.58
CA ALA A 75 6.31 -0.28 10.29
C ALA A 75 5.06 -0.37 9.40
N LYS A 76 4.13 -1.24 9.73
CA LYS A 76 2.84 -1.42 9.04
C LYS A 76 1.64 -0.97 9.88
N THR A 77 1.88 -0.43 11.08
CA THR A 77 0.82 -0.03 12.01
C THR A 77 0.45 1.44 11.78
N PRO A 78 -0.83 1.76 11.49
CA PRO A 78 -1.28 3.12 11.34
C PRO A 78 -1.00 3.97 12.58
N ARG A 79 -0.54 5.19 12.37
CA ARG A 79 -0.26 6.17 13.43
C ARG A 79 -1.46 7.03 13.78
N VAL A 80 -2.51 6.93 12.98
CA VAL A 80 -3.76 7.69 13.13
C VAL A 80 -4.95 6.74 13.22
N ASN A 81 -6.06 7.21 13.76
CA ASN A 81 -7.32 6.49 13.66
C ASN A 81 -7.83 6.59 12.22
N TRP A 82 -7.72 5.50 11.48
CA TRP A 82 -7.95 5.49 10.04
C TRP A 82 -9.33 4.98 9.61
N SER A 83 -10.16 4.48 10.53
CA SER A 83 -11.41 3.81 10.17
C SER A 83 -12.38 4.68 9.37
N HIS A 84 -12.41 6.00 9.63
CA HIS A 84 -13.28 6.92 8.91
C HIS A 84 -12.74 7.24 7.50
N TYR A 85 -11.43 7.12 7.27
CA TYR A 85 -10.83 7.31 5.95
C TYR A 85 -11.16 6.19 4.94
N GLN A 86 -11.82 5.13 5.37
CA GLN A 86 -12.47 4.18 4.46
C GLN A 86 -13.64 4.79 3.68
N ARG A 87 -14.19 5.91 4.12
CA ARG A 87 -15.35 6.59 3.52
C ARG A 87 -15.05 8.00 3.07
N THR A 88 -14.11 8.67 3.73
CA THR A 88 -13.78 10.07 3.47
C THR A 88 -12.29 10.14 3.19
N GLN A 89 -11.90 10.69 2.05
CA GLN A 89 -10.50 10.88 1.72
C GLN A 89 -9.86 11.85 2.71
N PRO A 90 -8.63 11.58 3.20
CA PRO A 90 -7.88 12.56 3.95
C PRO A 90 -7.70 13.83 3.12
N SER A 91 -7.81 14.97 3.75
CA SER A 91 -7.51 16.25 3.10
C SER A 91 -6.00 16.40 2.88
N ASP A 92 -5.63 17.19 1.86
CA ASP A 92 -4.25 17.60 1.61
C ASP A 92 -3.59 18.19 2.89
N MET A 93 -4.32 18.99 3.65
CA MET A 93 -3.84 19.59 4.89
C MET A 93 -3.52 18.54 5.97
N GLU A 94 -4.33 17.50 6.11
CA GLU A 94 -4.08 16.40 7.04
C GLU A 94 -2.83 15.61 6.62
N VAL A 95 -2.72 15.27 5.34
CA VAL A 95 -1.58 14.51 4.83
C VAL A 95 -0.29 15.29 4.97
N ARG A 96 -0.28 16.58 4.67
CA ARG A 96 0.88 17.46 4.90
C ARG A 96 1.24 17.55 6.39
N ALA A 97 0.25 17.71 7.26
CA ALA A 97 0.49 17.74 8.71
C ALA A 97 1.13 16.43 9.19
N TRP A 98 0.64 15.28 8.75
CA TRP A 98 1.24 13.98 9.08
C TRP A 98 2.63 13.80 8.50
N HIS A 99 2.87 14.29 7.28
CA HIS A 99 4.18 14.21 6.65
C HIS A 99 5.22 15.00 7.46
N HIS A 100 4.84 16.17 7.97
CA HIS A 100 5.70 16.97 8.85
C HIS A 100 5.86 16.35 10.25
N GLU A 101 4.77 15.83 10.83
CA GLU A 101 4.81 15.21 12.16
C GLU A 101 5.59 13.88 12.17
N PHE A 102 5.50 13.12 11.07
CA PHE A 102 6.10 11.79 10.94
C PHE A 102 6.99 11.70 9.68
N PRO A 103 8.11 12.42 9.60
CA PRO A 103 8.91 12.50 8.36
C PRO A 103 9.48 11.15 7.92
N ALA A 104 9.75 10.25 8.86
CA ALA A 104 10.23 8.89 8.59
C ALA A 104 9.11 7.85 8.39
N ALA A 105 7.83 8.25 8.43
CA ALA A 105 6.71 7.32 8.32
C ALA A 105 6.73 6.55 7.00
N ASN A 106 6.37 5.29 7.09
CA ASN A 106 5.84 4.53 5.97
C ASN A 106 4.40 4.97 5.69
N TRP A 107 3.92 4.71 4.49
CA TRP A 107 2.58 5.09 4.08
C TRP A 107 1.80 3.88 3.59
N ALA A 108 0.53 3.86 3.92
CA ALA A 108 -0.40 2.84 3.45
C ALA A 108 -1.52 3.47 2.64
N ALA A 109 -1.97 2.75 1.61
CA ALA A 109 -3.18 3.08 0.86
C ALA A 109 -4.33 2.20 1.31
N ILE A 110 -5.47 2.80 1.61
CA ILE A 110 -6.70 2.11 2.03
C ILE A 110 -7.32 1.46 0.80
N THR A 111 -7.58 0.16 0.89
CA THR A 111 -8.14 -0.66 -0.19
C THR A 111 -9.66 -0.76 -0.14
N GLY A 112 -10.27 -1.22 -1.22
CA GLY A 112 -11.73 -1.43 -1.29
C GLY A 112 -12.54 -0.18 -1.61
N ILE A 113 -11.89 0.90 -2.04
CA ILE A 113 -12.52 2.15 -2.50
C ILE A 113 -12.42 2.22 -4.02
N ASN A 114 -11.25 2.53 -4.55
CA ASN A 114 -10.99 2.63 -5.98
C ASN A 114 -10.21 1.43 -6.53
N PHE A 115 -9.55 0.69 -5.65
CA PHE A 115 -8.74 -0.47 -6.01
C PHE A 115 -8.77 -1.54 -4.92
N ALA A 116 -8.43 -2.75 -5.33
CA ALA A 116 -8.11 -3.88 -4.46
C ALA A 116 -6.73 -4.42 -4.81
N VAL A 117 -6.15 -5.22 -3.91
CA VAL A 117 -4.83 -5.81 -4.08
C VAL A 117 -4.92 -7.31 -3.87
N VAL A 118 -4.24 -8.04 -4.74
CA VAL A 118 -3.84 -9.43 -4.48
C VAL A 118 -2.42 -9.38 -3.91
N ASP A 119 -2.28 -9.86 -2.70
CA ASP A 119 -1.04 -9.87 -1.91
C ASP A 119 -0.46 -11.29 -1.93
N ALA A 120 0.67 -11.48 -2.61
CA ALA A 120 1.37 -12.75 -2.76
C ALA A 120 2.63 -12.75 -1.89
N ASP A 121 2.60 -13.53 -0.82
CA ASP A 121 3.65 -13.54 0.21
C ASP A 121 4.71 -14.65 0.01
N SER A 122 4.77 -15.30 -1.18
CA SER A 122 5.79 -16.31 -1.48
C SER A 122 6.07 -16.44 -2.97
N ASP A 123 7.23 -17.03 -3.30
CA ASP A 123 7.62 -17.28 -4.69
C ASP A 123 6.63 -18.22 -5.40
N GLU A 124 6.08 -19.21 -4.69
CA GLU A 124 5.07 -20.12 -5.24
C GLU A 124 3.76 -19.38 -5.54
N ALA A 125 3.36 -18.45 -4.69
CA ALA A 125 2.18 -17.62 -4.92
C ALA A 125 2.38 -16.71 -6.14
N MET A 126 3.53 -16.09 -6.27
CA MET A 126 3.87 -15.26 -7.44
C MET A 126 3.97 -16.07 -8.72
N ALA A 127 4.56 -17.27 -8.68
CA ALA A 127 4.62 -18.19 -9.82
C ALA A 127 3.20 -18.58 -10.26
N TRP A 128 2.35 -18.97 -9.32
CA TRP A 128 0.96 -19.32 -9.60
C TRP A 128 0.18 -18.19 -10.30
N ILE A 129 0.40 -16.94 -9.87
CA ILE A 129 -0.19 -15.76 -10.52
C ILE A 129 0.38 -15.56 -11.92
N SER A 130 1.69 -15.72 -12.10
CA SER A 130 2.37 -15.54 -13.39
C SER A 130 2.00 -16.59 -14.43
N GLU A 131 1.56 -17.78 -14.01
CA GLU A 131 1.02 -18.82 -14.85
C GLU A 131 -0.36 -18.49 -15.46
N GLY A 132 -0.92 -17.32 -15.14
CA GLY A 132 -2.17 -16.84 -15.70
C GLY A 132 -3.43 -17.30 -14.96
N ASN A 133 -3.31 -17.78 -13.72
CA ASN A 133 -4.44 -18.18 -12.88
C ASN A 133 -5.33 -17.01 -12.46
N ILE A 134 -4.83 -15.77 -12.57
CA ILE A 134 -5.61 -14.53 -12.45
C ILE A 134 -5.19 -13.56 -13.56
N THR A 135 -6.07 -12.61 -13.89
CA THR A 135 -5.75 -11.57 -14.87
C THR A 135 -4.49 -10.81 -14.47
N ARG A 136 -3.60 -10.57 -15.43
CA ARG A 136 -2.38 -9.82 -15.19
C ARG A 136 -2.72 -8.40 -14.69
N SER A 137 -2.10 -8.01 -13.58
CA SER A 137 -2.19 -6.64 -13.10
C SER A 137 -1.30 -5.72 -13.95
N PRO A 138 -1.78 -4.54 -14.35
CA PRO A 138 -0.94 -3.54 -15.03
C PRO A 138 0.08 -2.91 -14.08
N LEU A 139 -0.15 -2.99 -12.77
CA LEU A 139 0.64 -2.35 -11.75
C LEU A 139 0.98 -3.35 -10.65
N THR A 140 2.25 -3.49 -10.36
CA THR A 140 2.76 -4.37 -9.31
C THR A 140 3.71 -3.65 -8.38
N GLN A 141 3.86 -4.15 -7.17
CA GLN A 141 4.81 -3.63 -6.18
C GLN A 141 5.52 -4.78 -5.50
N ARG A 142 6.83 -4.71 -5.40
CA ARG A 142 7.61 -5.63 -4.56
C ARG A 142 7.54 -5.21 -3.10
N THR A 143 7.49 -6.19 -2.22
CA THR A 143 7.50 -5.98 -0.76
C THR A 143 8.89 -6.26 -0.18
N PRO A 144 9.23 -5.71 1.01
CA PRO A 144 10.55 -5.90 1.64
C PRO A 144 10.92 -7.37 1.91
N ARG A 145 9.95 -8.28 1.92
CA ARG A 145 10.17 -9.71 2.16
C ARG A 145 10.16 -10.56 0.89
N GLY A 146 10.24 -9.91 -0.28
CA GLY A 146 10.30 -10.58 -1.57
C GLY A 146 8.95 -10.96 -2.17
N GLY A 147 7.84 -10.71 -1.47
CA GLY A 147 6.49 -10.88 -2.02
C GLY A 147 6.10 -9.78 -3.00
N ALA A 148 4.87 -9.81 -3.49
CA ALA A 148 4.36 -8.82 -4.43
C ALA A 148 2.90 -8.46 -4.16
N HIS A 149 2.58 -7.18 -4.36
CA HIS A 149 1.22 -6.67 -4.44
C HIS A 149 0.85 -6.47 -5.91
N TYR A 150 -0.32 -6.96 -6.30
CA TYR A 150 -0.91 -6.79 -7.63
C TYR A 150 -2.15 -5.93 -7.49
N PHE A 151 -2.18 -4.77 -8.15
CA PHE A 151 -3.23 -3.76 -7.99
C PHE A 151 -4.28 -3.91 -9.10
N TYR A 152 -5.56 -3.87 -8.72
CA TYR A 152 -6.69 -3.98 -9.64
C TYR A 152 -7.71 -2.88 -9.35
N SER A 153 -8.17 -2.19 -10.40
CA SER A 153 -9.29 -1.27 -10.29
C SER A 153 -10.58 -2.03 -10.00
N ILE A 154 -11.42 -1.48 -9.10
CA ILE A 154 -12.70 -2.08 -8.68
C ILE A 154 -13.88 -1.14 -8.90
N ALA A 155 -14.08 -0.70 -10.13
CA ALA A 155 -15.08 0.33 -10.46
C ALA A 155 -16.52 0.04 -9.96
N GLN A 156 -16.92 -1.22 -9.78
CA GLN A 156 -18.26 -1.61 -9.33
C GLN A 156 -18.30 -2.90 -8.49
N ALA A 157 -17.16 -3.49 -8.18
CA ALA A 157 -17.10 -4.76 -7.45
C ALA A 157 -16.74 -4.53 -5.97
N GLU A 158 -17.53 -5.06 -5.06
CA GLU A 158 -17.16 -5.15 -3.66
C GLU A 158 -16.15 -6.29 -3.48
N VAL A 159 -14.87 -5.95 -3.33
CA VAL A 159 -13.83 -6.90 -2.95
C VAL A 159 -13.57 -6.77 -1.45
N ARG A 160 -13.68 -7.87 -0.71
CA ARG A 160 -13.42 -7.90 0.74
C ARG A 160 -11.98 -8.29 1.02
N THR A 161 -11.45 -7.76 2.11
CA THR A 161 -10.19 -8.24 2.68
C THR A 161 -10.38 -9.64 3.23
N GLY A 162 -9.47 -10.56 2.86
CA GLY A 162 -9.53 -11.95 3.29
C GLY A 162 -8.23 -12.69 3.05
N ALA A 163 -7.97 -13.69 3.90
CA ALA A 163 -6.89 -14.64 3.70
C ALA A 163 -7.31 -15.69 2.66
N GLY A 164 -6.48 -15.85 1.65
CA GLY A 164 -6.68 -16.83 0.59
C GLY A 164 -5.87 -18.11 0.80
N LYS A 165 -5.97 -19.02 -0.17
CA LYS A 165 -5.12 -20.21 -0.21
C LYS A 165 -3.73 -19.87 -0.76
N ASN A 166 -2.75 -20.72 -0.46
CA ASN A 166 -1.40 -20.65 -1.03
C ASN A 166 -0.66 -19.32 -0.76
N LYS A 167 -0.90 -18.69 0.40
CA LYS A 167 -0.31 -17.39 0.75
C LYS A 167 -0.65 -16.27 -0.24
N ILE A 168 -1.85 -16.33 -0.81
CA ILE A 168 -2.42 -15.30 -1.65
C ILE A 168 -3.59 -14.69 -0.89
N ASP A 169 -3.43 -13.47 -0.44
CA ASP A 169 -4.47 -12.72 0.28
C ASP A 169 -5.12 -11.68 -0.64
N THR A 170 -6.36 -11.31 -0.34
CA THR A 170 -7.00 -10.15 -0.95
C THR A 170 -7.05 -9.00 0.05
N ARG A 171 -6.73 -7.80 -0.41
CA ARG A 171 -6.91 -6.55 0.34
C ARG A 171 -7.96 -5.71 -0.39
N GLY A 172 -9.13 -5.64 0.20
CA GLY A 172 -10.29 -4.91 -0.28
C GLY A 172 -10.90 -4.05 0.82
N VAL A 173 -12.21 -4.01 0.91
CA VAL A 173 -12.94 -3.26 1.96
C VAL A 173 -12.46 -3.69 3.35
N GLY A 174 -12.18 -2.71 4.21
CA GLY A 174 -11.68 -2.93 5.57
C GLY A 174 -10.18 -3.21 5.64
N GLY A 175 -9.44 -3.08 4.53
CA GLY A 175 -8.01 -3.30 4.46
C GLY A 175 -7.20 -2.07 4.06
N TYR A 176 -5.91 -2.23 4.15
CA TYR A 176 -4.92 -1.31 3.58
C TYR A 176 -3.67 -2.11 3.18
N VAL A 177 -2.87 -1.53 2.30
CA VAL A 177 -1.55 -2.06 1.93
C VAL A 177 -0.51 -0.97 2.06
N MET A 178 0.69 -1.35 2.44
CA MET A 178 1.83 -0.44 2.38
C MET A 178 2.14 -0.12 0.92
N VAL A 179 2.42 1.14 0.63
CA VAL A 179 2.73 1.59 -0.74
C VAL A 179 4.07 2.31 -0.78
N ALA A 180 4.73 2.30 -1.93
CA ALA A 180 5.83 3.22 -2.18
C ALA A 180 5.31 4.66 -1.93
N PRO A 181 6.12 5.55 -1.32
CA PRO A 181 7.55 5.46 -1.04
C PRO A 181 7.87 4.89 0.36
N SER A 182 7.16 3.88 0.82
CA SER A 182 7.51 3.19 2.07
C SER A 182 8.82 2.41 1.91
N ILE A 183 9.59 2.32 2.99
CA ILE A 183 10.92 1.68 2.98
C ILE A 183 10.81 0.21 2.53
N GLY A 184 11.58 -0.14 1.50
CA GLY A 184 11.65 -1.47 0.92
C GLY A 184 10.51 -1.84 -0.02
N TYR A 185 9.60 -0.91 -0.32
CA TYR A 185 8.54 -1.11 -1.32
C TYR A 185 8.94 -0.46 -2.64
N THR A 186 8.88 -1.21 -3.74
CA THR A 186 9.28 -0.74 -5.08
C THR A 186 8.17 -1.04 -6.08
N MET A 187 7.70 0.00 -6.78
CA MET A 187 6.67 -0.15 -7.83
C MET A 187 7.29 -0.64 -9.15
N HIS A 188 6.50 -1.40 -9.91
CA HIS A 188 6.82 -1.90 -11.24
C HIS A 188 5.57 -1.77 -12.13
N CYS A 189 5.75 -1.26 -13.34
CA CYS A 189 4.73 -1.14 -14.41
C CYS A 189 4.93 -2.22 -15.47
#